data_dd6e7e3aaab1490dd21a8984f5599cc5
#
_entry.id   dd6e7e3aaab1490dd21a8984f5599cc5
#
_cell.length_a   1.000
_cell.length_b   1.000
_cell.length_c   1.000
_cell.angle_alpha   90.00
_cell.angle_beta   90.00
_cell.angle_gamma   90.00
#
_symmetry.space_group_name_H-M   'P 1'
#
loop_
_entity.id
_entity.type
_entity.pdbx_description
1 polymer ?
#
loop_
_entity_poly.entity_id
_entity_poly.type
_entity_poly.pdbx_seq_one_letter_code
_entity_poly.pdbx_strand_id
1 'polypeptide(L)'
;MDDDQKVFELASLFMKVSEIAYFIGMKPEELSKLIRLHPENHLSISYHRGQLKTIIMLRFDARRFAVSGSPDANKEMLQHLSEQKYSENA
;
A
#
# COMPACT_ATOMS: atom_id res chain seq x y z
N MET A 1 19.34 8.02 3.84
CA MET A 1 18.18 7.26 3.32
C MET A 1 18.37 7.05 1.82
N ASP A 2 18.35 5.81 1.34
CA ASP A 2 18.51 5.52 -0.08
C ASP A 2 17.19 5.75 -0.84
N ASP A 3 17.23 5.62 -2.16
CA ASP A 3 16.05 5.87 -2.98
C ASP A 3 14.93 4.85 -2.72
N ASP A 4 15.29 3.59 -2.46
CA ASP A 4 14.30 2.57 -2.14
C ASP A 4 13.51 2.95 -0.88
N GLN A 5 14.20 3.40 0.16
CA GLN A 5 13.55 3.78 1.41
C GLN A 5 12.73 5.05 1.24
N LYS A 6 13.22 6.01 0.46
CA LYS A 6 12.46 7.23 0.15
C LYS A 6 11.15 6.90 -0.56
N VAL A 7 11.22 6.05 -1.57
CA VAL A 7 10.04 5.61 -2.31
C VAL A 7 9.07 4.88 -1.39
N PHE A 8 9.59 3.97 -0.57
CA PHE A 8 8.78 3.22 0.40
C PHE A 8 8.03 4.15 1.35
N GLU A 9 8.74 5.10 1.96
CA GLU A 9 8.14 6.01 2.94
C GLU A 9 7.09 6.92 2.30
N LEU A 10 7.39 7.49 1.14
CA LEU A 10 6.45 8.38 0.46
C LEU A 10 5.24 7.62 -0.07
N ALA A 11 5.44 6.39 -0.56
CA ALA A 11 4.35 5.55 -1.01
C ALA A 11 3.44 5.14 0.16
N SER A 12 4.01 4.97 1.36
CA SER A 12 3.21 4.66 2.56
C SER A 12 2.30 5.82 2.94
N LEU A 13 2.60 7.03 2.50
CA LEU A 13 1.78 8.22 2.68
C LEU A 13 0.83 8.44 1.49
N PHE A 14 0.81 7.52 0.53
CA PHE A 14 0.02 7.63 -0.70
C PHE A 14 0.32 8.90 -1.51
N MET A 15 1.58 9.32 -1.49
CA MET A 15 2.03 10.40 -2.34
C MET A 15 1.93 10.00 -3.81
N LYS A 16 1.68 10.96 -4.68
CA LYS A 16 1.58 10.71 -6.12
C LYS A 16 2.95 10.28 -6.66
N VAL A 17 2.92 9.43 -7.70
CA VAL A 17 4.16 8.98 -8.34
C VAL A 17 5.00 10.16 -8.81
N SER A 18 4.38 11.21 -9.35
CA SER A 18 5.09 12.41 -9.78
C SER A 18 5.82 13.10 -8.63
N GLU A 19 5.19 13.18 -7.46
CA GLU A 19 5.78 13.79 -6.28
C GLU A 19 6.96 12.98 -5.77
N ILE A 20 6.81 11.66 -5.74
CA ILE A 20 7.89 10.75 -5.35
C ILE A 20 9.08 10.90 -6.31
N ALA A 21 8.81 10.94 -7.60
CA ALA A 21 9.85 11.09 -8.62
C ALA A 21 10.65 12.39 -8.41
N TYR A 22 9.95 13.48 -8.18
CA TYR A 22 10.64 14.76 -7.91
C TYR A 22 11.51 14.68 -6.68
N PHE A 23 11.04 14.01 -5.64
CA PHE A 23 11.79 13.89 -4.40
C PHE A 23 13.09 13.10 -4.57
N ILE A 24 13.08 12.05 -5.37
CA ILE A 24 14.26 11.20 -5.60
C ILE A 24 15.10 11.64 -6.80
N GLY A 25 14.68 12.70 -7.49
CA GLY A 25 15.44 13.23 -8.62
C GLY A 25 15.24 12.49 -9.94
N MET A 26 14.10 11.83 -10.10
CA MET A 26 13.73 11.15 -11.35
C MET A 26 12.68 11.94 -12.10
N LYS A 27 12.61 11.73 -13.41
CA LYS A 27 11.49 12.25 -14.19
C LYS A 27 10.22 11.47 -13.85
N PRO A 28 9.07 12.16 -13.69
CA PRO A 28 7.81 11.48 -13.37
C PRO A 28 7.45 10.36 -14.34
N GLU A 29 7.70 10.58 -15.64
CA GLU A 29 7.41 9.59 -16.66
C GLU A 29 8.24 8.32 -16.49
N GLU A 30 9.50 8.48 -16.08
CA GLU A 30 10.40 7.35 -15.86
C GLU A 30 9.94 6.49 -14.69
N LEU A 31 9.60 7.11 -13.57
CA LEU A 31 9.14 6.37 -12.40
C LEU A 31 7.79 5.69 -12.68
N SER A 32 6.86 6.40 -13.29
CA SER A 32 5.57 5.85 -13.67
C SER A 32 5.71 4.64 -14.59
N LYS A 33 6.60 4.73 -15.57
CA LYS A 33 6.87 3.64 -16.50
C LYS A 33 7.49 2.44 -15.78
N LEU A 34 8.44 2.67 -14.88
CA LEU A 34 9.05 1.61 -14.09
C LEU A 34 8.00 0.85 -13.28
N ILE A 35 7.15 1.56 -12.57
CA ILE A 35 6.13 0.94 -11.71
C ILE A 35 5.14 0.13 -12.55
N ARG A 36 4.77 0.64 -13.72
CA ARG A 36 3.77 -0.01 -14.57
C ARG A 36 4.33 -1.19 -15.37
N LEU A 37 5.53 -1.03 -15.95
CA LEU A 37 6.08 -2.01 -16.88
C LEU A 37 7.15 -2.92 -16.30
N HIS A 38 7.74 -2.54 -15.17
CA HIS A 38 8.83 -3.29 -14.54
C HIS A 38 8.54 -3.52 -13.07
N PRO A 39 7.55 -4.38 -12.76
CA PRO A 39 7.18 -4.65 -11.36
C PRO A 39 8.27 -5.31 -10.55
N GLU A 40 9.26 -5.93 -11.22
CA GLU A 40 10.41 -6.57 -10.58
C GLU A 40 11.51 -5.58 -10.18
N ASN A 41 11.44 -4.34 -10.66
CA ASN A 41 12.42 -3.32 -10.33
C ASN A 41 12.32 -2.94 -8.85
N HIS A 42 13.48 -2.67 -8.22
CA HIS A 42 13.52 -2.38 -6.78
C HIS A 42 12.69 -1.15 -6.40
N LEU A 43 12.60 -0.14 -7.25
CA LEU A 43 11.77 1.04 -6.97
C LEU A 43 10.27 0.71 -7.04
N SER A 44 9.89 -0.15 -8.00
CA SER A 44 8.51 -0.63 -8.12
C SER A 44 8.10 -1.42 -6.88
N ILE A 45 8.98 -2.31 -6.43
CA ILE A 45 8.75 -3.12 -5.22
C ILE A 45 8.60 -2.21 -4.00
N SER A 46 9.48 -1.23 -3.84
CA SER A 46 9.43 -0.30 -2.71
C SER A 46 8.13 0.51 -2.72
N TYR A 47 7.69 0.95 -3.90
CA TYR A 47 6.43 1.68 -4.06
C TYR A 47 5.23 0.85 -3.60
N HIS A 48 5.13 -0.38 -4.11
CA HIS A 48 4.01 -1.25 -3.75
C HIS A 48 4.03 -1.66 -2.29
N ARG A 49 5.22 -1.95 -1.74
CA ARG A 49 5.36 -2.32 -0.34
C ARG A 49 5.00 -1.16 0.59
N GLY A 50 5.34 0.07 0.21
CA GLY A 50 4.97 1.24 0.99
C GLY A 50 3.47 1.41 1.09
N GLN A 51 2.77 1.34 -0.04
CA GLN A 51 1.31 1.42 -0.06
C GLN A 51 0.67 0.28 0.72
N LEU A 52 1.19 -0.93 0.53
CA LEU A 52 0.66 -2.11 1.19
C LEU A 52 0.81 -2.03 2.71
N LYS A 53 1.93 -1.50 3.18
CA LYS A 53 2.16 -1.30 4.62
C LYS A 53 1.03 -0.49 5.25
N THR A 54 0.66 0.63 4.63
CA THR A 54 -0.39 1.50 5.15
C THR A 54 -1.76 0.84 5.07
N ILE A 55 -2.04 0.14 3.98
CA ILE A 55 -3.29 -0.60 3.83
C ILE A 55 -3.42 -1.65 4.94
N ILE A 56 -2.36 -2.39 5.21
CA ILE A 56 -2.34 -3.40 6.28
C ILE A 56 -2.58 -2.75 7.64
N MET A 57 -1.91 -1.64 7.91
CA MET A 57 -2.09 -0.93 9.18
C MET A 57 -3.51 -0.42 9.36
N LEU A 58 -4.11 0.12 8.30
CA LEU A 58 -5.49 0.58 8.34
C LEU A 58 -6.46 -0.56 8.60
N ARG A 59 -6.20 -1.73 8.03
CA ARG A 59 -7.03 -2.92 8.26
C ARG A 59 -6.90 -3.43 9.69
N PHE A 60 -5.69 -3.42 10.25
CA PHE A 60 -5.50 -3.77 11.65
C PHE A 60 -6.23 -2.81 12.57
N ASP A 61 -6.17 -1.51 12.30
CA ASP A 61 -6.85 -0.50 13.10
C ASP A 61 -8.37 -0.69 13.01
N ALA A 62 -8.90 -0.93 11.81
CA ALA A 62 -10.31 -1.18 11.62
C ALA A 62 -10.77 -2.45 12.36
N ARG A 63 -9.96 -3.51 12.32
CA ARG A 63 -10.23 -4.75 13.05
C ARG A 63 -10.26 -4.50 14.55
N ARG A 64 -9.28 -3.77 15.07
CA ARG A 64 -9.21 -3.42 16.50
C ARG A 64 -10.44 -2.64 16.93
N PHE A 65 -10.85 -1.67 16.12
CA PHE A 65 -12.05 -0.88 16.36
C PHE A 65 -13.31 -1.76 16.33
N ALA A 66 -13.41 -2.66 15.37
CA ALA A 66 -14.54 -3.57 15.23
C ALA A 66 -14.66 -4.50 16.43
N VAL A 67 -13.53 -5.01 16.94
CA VAL A 67 -13.52 -5.89 18.11
C VAL A 67 -13.95 -5.13 19.38
N SER A 68 -13.57 -3.86 19.51
CA SER A 68 -13.92 -3.02 20.66
C SER A 68 -15.23 -2.25 20.47
N GLY A 69 -15.78 -2.26 19.27
CA GLY A 69 -16.95 -1.47 18.89
C GLY A 69 -18.24 -2.26 18.84
N SER A 70 -19.13 -1.91 17.90
CA SER A 70 -20.45 -2.51 17.79
C SER A 70 -20.38 -3.92 17.16
N PRO A 71 -21.33 -4.80 17.51
CA PRO A 71 -21.41 -6.13 16.89
C PRO A 71 -21.56 -6.09 15.36
N ASP A 72 -22.25 -5.10 14.85
CA ASP A 72 -22.47 -4.95 13.41
C ASP A 72 -21.15 -4.66 12.66
N ALA A 73 -20.36 -3.75 13.22
CA ALA A 73 -19.05 -3.45 12.64
C ALA A 73 -18.14 -4.67 12.65
N ASN A 74 -18.18 -5.44 13.73
CA ASN A 74 -17.40 -6.68 13.84
C ASN A 74 -17.81 -7.69 12.79
N LYS A 75 -19.12 -7.85 12.57
CA LYS A 75 -19.67 -8.77 11.58
C LYS A 75 -19.25 -8.40 10.17
N GLU A 76 -19.33 -7.12 9.82
CA GLU A 76 -18.91 -6.63 8.51
C GLU A 76 -17.42 -6.88 8.28
N MET A 77 -16.61 -6.64 9.29
CA MET A 77 -15.17 -6.83 9.19
C MET A 77 -14.81 -8.29 8.97
N LEU A 78 -15.45 -9.20 9.67
CA LEU A 78 -15.24 -10.64 9.49
C LEU A 78 -15.64 -11.09 8.10
N GLN A 79 -16.76 -10.60 7.59
CA GLN A 79 -17.22 -10.90 6.24
C GLN A 79 -16.22 -10.41 5.19
N HIS A 80 -15.72 -9.19 5.34
CA HIS A 80 -14.74 -8.60 4.43
C HIS A 80 -13.44 -9.41 4.40
N LEU A 81 -12.95 -9.83 5.55
CA LEU A 81 -11.74 -10.65 5.64
C LEU A 81 -11.93 -12.01 4.97
N SER A 82 -13.11 -12.62 5.13
CA SER A 82 -13.43 -13.89 4.47
C SER A 82 -13.42 -13.75 2.95
N GLU A 83 -14.06 -12.74 2.43
CA GLU A 83 -14.08 -12.47 0.99
C GLU A 83 -12.68 -12.28 0.42
N GLN A 84 -11.84 -11.54 1.13
CA GLN A 84 -10.46 -11.31 0.74
C GLN A 84 -9.65 -12.60 0.71
N LYS A 85 -9.82 -13.43 1.72
CA LYS A 85 -9.13 -14.70 1.82
C LYS A 85 -9.49 -15.61 0.66
N TYR A 86 -10.76 -15.67 0.29
CA TYR A 86 -11.21 -16.44 -0.87
C TYR A 86 -10.61 -15.90 -2.16
N SER A 87 -10.59 -14.60 -2.30
CA SER A 87 -10.03 -13.93 -3.47
C SER A 87 -8.56 -14.25 -3.67
N GLU A 88 -7.78 -14.30 -2.61
CA GLU A 88 -6.36 -14.62 -2.66
C GLU A 88 -6.10 -16.10 -3.00
N ASN A 89 -6.99 -16.98 -2.62
CA ASN A 89 -6.85 -18.41 -2.84
C ASN A 89 -7.49 -18.90 -4.13
N ALA A 90 -8.17 -18.03 -4.81
CA ALA A 90 -8.79 -18.33 -6.09
C ALA A 90 -7.79 -18.14 -7.21
#